data_40ef6aa2d94587f6dc448ba0c88bd322
#
_entry.id   40ef6aa2d94587f6dc448ba0c88bd322
#
_cell.length_a   1.000
_cell.length_b   1.000
_cell.length_c   1.000
_cell.angle_alpha   90.00
_cell.angle_beta   90.00
_cell.angle_gamma   90.00
#
_symmetry.space_group_name_H-M   'P 1'
#
loop_
_entity.id
_entity.type
_entity.pdbx_description
1 polymer ?
#
loop_
_entity_poly.entity_id
_entity_poly.type
_entity_poly.pdbx_seq_one_letter_code
_entity_poly.pdbx_strand_id
1 'polypeptide(L)'
;ENLVRVKAQALGGLLVEGVKEQLRPDLKIHVAAAEVEFWKSPDFSRTNMPQGFPDALRATAKHFWAEYSSYVHTFQNEQQIAPGVTARRTGGHTPGHCVVRVASAGHALTFAGDAVFAVGFDQPNWHNGFEHDPEESARVRIALLKELAGTGEMLVATHLPFPSVGRVSLEGETFRWVPVFWDF
;
A
#
# COMPACT_ATOMS: atom_id res chain seq x y z
N GLU A 1 27.76 -1.26 -12.67
CA GLU A 1 26.56 -1.91 -12.11
C GLU A 1 26.20 -1.24 -10.79
N ASN A 2 25.31 -0.24 -10.85
CA ASN A 2 24.85 0.48 -9.66
C ASN A 2 23.62 -0.22 -9.11
N LEU A 3 23.82 -1.05 -8.09
CA LEU A 3 22.73 -1.64 -7.32
C LEU A 3 22.09 -0.54 -6.47
N VAL A 4 20.92 -0.04 -6.88
CA VAL A 4 20.09 0.83 -6.05
C VAL A 4 19.54 -0.03 -4.90
N ARG A 5 20.04 0.15 -3.69
CA ARG A 5 19.46 -0.48 -2.49
C ARG A 5 18.18 0.24 -2.14
N VAL A 6 17.08 -0.37 -2.48
CA VAL A 6 15.74 0.07 -2.08
C VAL A 6 15.42 -0.59 -0.74
N LYS A 7 15.32 0.20 0.33
CA LYS A 7 14.73 -0.26 1.60
C LYS A 7 13.24 0.11 1.58
N ALA A 8 12.37 -0.89 1.45
CA ALA A 8 10.98 -0.71 1.76
C ALA A 8 10.82 -0.60 3.28
N GLN A 9 10.31 0.52 3.78
CA GLN A 9 9.90 0.68 5.17
C GLN A 9 8.40 0.96 5.25
N ALA A 10 7.83 0.67 6.41
CA ALA A 10 6.40 0.55 6.71
C ALA A 10 5.52 1.82 6.52
N LEU A 11 5.91 2.76 5.70
CA LEU A 11 5.13 3.94 5.34
C LEU A 11 4.45 3.80 3.98
N GLY A 12 4.37 2.58 3.42
CA GLY A 12 3.81 2.38 2.07
C GLY A 12 4.61 3.11 0.98
N GLY A 13 5.81 3.61 1.30
CA GLY A 13 6.68 4.43 0.46
C GLY A 13 8.05 3.81 0.23
N LEU A 14 8.54 3.98 -0.96
CA LEU A 14 9.89 3.62 -1.36
C LEU A 14 10.86 4.65 -0.77
N LEU A 15 11.61 4.30 0.30
CA LEU A 15 12.71 5.11 0.79
C LEU A 15 13.98 4.76 0.02
N VAL A 16 14.46 5.69 -0.79
CA VAL A 16 15.75 5.60 -1.46
C VAL A 16 16.79 6.29 -0.59
N GLU A 17 17.61 5.51 0.11
CA GLU A 17 18.70 6.05 0.93
C GLU A 17 19.86 6.48 0.05
N GLY A 18 20.23 7.77 0.14
CA GLY A 18 21.58 8.22 -0.26
C GLY A 18 21.80 8.57 -1.73
N VAL A 19 20.75 8.91 -2.52
CA VAL A 19 20.99 9.12 -3.96
C VAL A 19 20.18 10.27 -4.56
N LYS A 20 20.13 11.43 -3.90
CA LYS A 20 19.55 12.64 -4.49
C LYS A 20 20.15 12.97 -5.85
N GLU A 21 21.45 12.72 -6.00
CA GLU A 21 22.23 13.00 -7.22
C GLU A 21 21.99 11.99 -8.35
N GLN A 22 21.38 10.84 -8.06
CA GLN A 22 21.07 9.78 -9.03
C GLN A 22 19.58 9.68 -9.36
N LEU A 23 18.72 10.47 -8.74
CA LEU A 23 17.31 10.54 -9.13
C LEU A 23 17.23 11.23 -10.50
N ARG A 24 16.42 10.63 -11.37
CA ARG A 24 16.15 11.24 -12.67
C ARG A 24 15.51 12.62 -12.44
N PRO A 25 15.89 13.64 -13.24
CA PRO A 25 15.34 14.99 -13.11
C PRO A 25 13.82 15.05 -13.28
N ASP A 26 13.25 14.07 -13.98
CA ASP A 26 11.83 13.93 -14.29
C ASP A 26 11.08 12.98 -13.31
N LEU A 27 11.73 12.57 -12.20
CA LEU A 27 11.11 11.75 -11.18
C LEU A 27 9.83 12.43 -10.62
N LYS A 28 8.77 11.66 -10.52
CA LYS A 28 7.52 12.06 -9.85
C LYS A 28 7.15 11.03 -8.80
N ILE A 29 6.87 11.51 -7.59
CA ILE A 29 6.36 10.71 -6.49
C ILE A 29 4.88 11.05 -6.33
N HIS A 30 4.00 10.15 -6.74
CA HIS A 30 2.57 10.35 -6.65
C HIS A 30 2.07 9.97 -5.26
N VAL A 31 1.39 10.91 -4.57
CA VAL A 31 0.88 10.73 -3.21
C VAL A 31 -0.55 11.23 -3.14
N ALA A 32 -1.43 10.47 -2.49
CA ALA A 32 -2.78 10.97 -2.24
C ALA A 32 -2.73 12.23 -1.34
N ALA A 33 -3.51 13.26 -1.67
CA ALA A 33 -3.51 14.51 -0.92
C ALA A 33 -3.84 14.31 0.56
N ALA A 34 -4.72 13.36 0.88
CA ALA A 34 -5.05 13.00 2.25
C ALA A 34 -3.85 12.47 3.05
N GLU A 35 -2.89 11.79 2.40
CA GLU A 35 -1.67 11.32 3.04
C GLU A 35 -0.73 12.49 3.38
N VAL A 36 -0.62 13.45 2.45
CA VAL A 36 0.18 14.66 2.69
C VAL A 36 -0.37 15.45 3.88
N GLU A 37 -1.68 15.62 3.96
CA GLU A 37 -2.32 16.32 5.08
C GLU A 37 -2.14 15.58 6.40
N PHE A 38 -2.30 14.26 6.40
CA PHE A 38 -2.10 13.42 7.59
C PHE A 38 -0.70 13.59 8.17
N TRP A 39 0.35 13.54 7.36
CA TRP A 39 1.73 13.61 7.84
C TRP A 39 2.17 15.00 8.31
N LYS A 40 1.38 16.05 8.08
CA LYS A 40 1.64 17.37 8.71
C LYS A 40 1.44 17.34 10.23
N SER A 41 0.46 16.55 10.70
CA SER A 41 0.16 16.37 12.13
C SER A 41 -0.45 14.99 12.37
N PRO A 42 0.34 13.91 12.28
CA PRO A 42 -0.18 12.55 12.30
C PRO A 42 -0.73 12.19 13.69
N ASP A 43 -2.00 11.78 13.71
CA ASP A 43 -2.69 11.27 14.88
C ASP A 43 -2.69 9.74 14.87
N PHE A 44 -2.06 9.15 15.87
CA PHE A 44 -1.99 7.70 16.08
C PHE A 44 -2.84 7.25 17.29
N SER A 45 -3.76 8.09 17.78
CA SER A 45 -4.55 7.81 18.97
C SER A 45 -5.44 6.56 18.87
N ARG A 46 -5.83 6.18 17.66
CA ARG A 46 -6.64 4.99 17.40
C ARG A 46 -5.81 3.73 17.09
N THR A 47 -4.49 3.85 17.03
CA THR A 47 -3.60 2.73 16.78
C THR A 47 -3.17 2.04 18.07
N ASN A 48 -2.78 0.78 17.98
CA ASN A 48 -2.20 0.01 19.07
C ASN A 48 -0.75 -0.41 18.72
N MET A 49 0.03 0.57 18.29
CA MET A 49 1.42 0.35 17.92
C MET A 49 2.31 0.13 19.14
N PRO A 50 3.42 -0.64 19.01
CA PRO A 50 4.42 -0.73 20.05
C PRO A 50 4.97 0.64 20.47
N GLN A 51 5.39 0.75 21.72
CA GLN A 51 5.98 1.98 22.25
C GLN A 51 7.18 2.44 21.40
N GLY A 52 7.22 3.73 21.10
CA GLY A 52 8.27 4.35 20.27
C GLY A 52 8.05 4.22 18.76
N PHE A 53 7.15 3.34 18.31
CA PHE A 53 6.89 3.17 16.89
C PHE A 53 6.27 4.42 16.23
N PRO A 54 5.26 5.09 16.83
CA PRO A 54 4.73 6.34 16.31
C PRO A 54 5.80 7.44 16.13
N ASP A 55 6.75 7.55 17.04
CA ASP A 55 7.83 8.55 16.93
C ASP A 55 8.83 8.21 15.83
N ALA A 56 9.13 6.92 15.66
CA ALA A 56 9.96 6.46 14.53
C ALA A 56 9.27 6.76 13.18
N LEU A 57 7.96 6.55 13.07
CA LEU A 57 7.20 6.88 11.86
C LEU A 57 7.21 8.38 11.58
N ARG A 58 7.01 9.24 12.62
CA ARG A 58 7.10 10.70 12.47
C ARG A 58 8.48 11.14 12.00
N ALA A 59 9.54 10.57 12.56
CA ALA A 59 10.91 10.88 12.16
C ALA A 59 11.19 10.50 10.71
N THR A 60 10.74 9.31 10.30
CA THR A 60 10.88 8.82 8.93
C THR A 60 10.10 9.70 7.94
N ALA A 61 8.86 10.06 8.25
CA ALA A 61 8.06 10.96 7.42
C ALA A 61 8.70 12.34 7.31
N LYS A 62 9.17 12.91 8.42
CA LYS A 62 9.88 14.19 8.42
C LYS A 62 11.11 14.17 7.51
N HIS A 63 11.91 13.09 7.57
CA HIS A 63 13.04 12.90 6.69
C HIS A 63 12.63 12.83 5.22
N PHE A 64 11.61 12.01 4.90
CA PHE A 64 11.06 11.90 3.55
C PHE A 64 10.63 13.26 2.99
N TRP A 65 9.84 14.03 3.74
CA TRP A 65 9.37 15.34 3.29
C TRP A 65 10.51 16.34 3.10
N ALA A 66 11.52 16.33 3.98
CA ALA A 66 12.68 17.20 3.84
C ALA A 66 13.48 16.93 2.57
N GLU A 67 13.59 15.65 2.19
CA GLU A 67 14.41 15.22 1.06
C GLU A 67 13.66 15.22 -0.27
N TYR A 68 12.38 14.83 -0.27
CA TYR A 68 11.65 14.47 -1.50
C TYR A 68 10.42 15.32 -1.80
N SER A 69 10.07 16.30 -0.98
CA SER A 69 8.85 17.11 -1.17
C SER A 69 8.77 17.79 -2.53
N SER A 70 9.89 18.19 -3.12
CA SER A 70 9.95 18.81 -4.46
C SER A 70 9.56 17.87 -5.61
N TYR A 71 9.58 16.57 -5.38
CA TYR A 71 9.21 15.54 -6.36
C TYR A 71 7.76 15.07 -6.19
N VAL A 72 7.08 15.51 -5.11
CA VAL A 72 5.73 15.04 -4.78
C VAL A 72 4.69 15.70 -5.65
N HIS A 73 3.87 14.88 -6.30
CA HIS A 73 2.68 15.25 -7.05
C HIS A 73 1.46 14.65 -6.38
N THR A 74 0.54 15.49 -5.95
CA THR A 74 -0.65 15.03 -5.22
C THR A 74 -1.81 14.70 -6.15
N PHE A 75 -2.62 13.74 -5.76
CA PHE A 75 -3.92 13.45 -6.39
C PHE A 75 -4.99 13.22 -5.31
N GLN A 76 -6.28 13.27 -5.70
CA GLN A 76 -7.37 13.12 -4.73
C GLN A 76 -7.78 11.65 -4.52
N ASN A 77 -8.41 11.03 -5.49
CA ASN A 77 -8.98 9.69 -5.34
C ASN A 77 -8.29 8.66 -6.23
N GLU A 78 -8.02 9.03 -7.47
CA GLU A 78 -7.40 8.15 -8.47
C GLU A 78 -6.48 8.94 -9.39
N GLN A 79 -5.38 8.31 -9.79
CA GLN A 79 -4.40 8.88 -10.70
C GLN A 79 -3.83 7.80 -11.62
N GLN A 80 -3.91 8.01 -12.91
CA GLN A 80 -3.11 7.24 -13.85
C GLN A 80 -1.65 7.70 -13.77
N ILE A 81 -0.77 6.81 -13.32
CA ILE A 81 0.66 7.08 -13.10
C ILE A 81 1.43 6.91 -14.41
N ALA A 82 1.08 5.87 -15.16
CA ALA A 82 1.63 5.54 -16.47
C ALA A 82 0.59 4.76 -17.28
N PRO A 83 0.77 4.55 -18.59
CA PRO A 83 -0.09 3.66 -19.35
C PRO A 83 -0.23 2.30 -18.67
N GLY A 84 -1.47 1.91 -18.34
CA GLY A 84 -1.76 0.68 -17.63
C GLY A 84 -1.44 0.66 -16.13
N VAL A 85 -0.98 1.74 -15.54
CA VAL A 85 -0.69 1.85 -14.09
C VAL A 85 -1.55 2.91 -13.45
N THR A 86 -2.41 2.52 -12.52
CA THR A 86 -3.35 3.42 -11.84
C THR A 86 -3.22 3.25 -10.34
N ALA A 87 -3.05 4.36 -9.61
CA ALA A 87 -3.14 4.41 -8.16
C ALA A 87 -4.55 4.86 -7.76
N ARG A 88 -5.20 4.13 -6.85
CA ARG A 88 -6.51 4.44 -6.31
C ARG A 88 -6.41 4.55 -4.79
N ARG A 89 -6.81 5.70 -4.25
CA ARG A 89 -6.89 5.92 -2.81
C ARG A 89 -7.96 5.00 -2.20
N THR A 90 -7.62 4.35 -1.11
CA THR A 90 -8.53 3.50 -0.34
C THR A 90 -8.86 4.10 1.03
N GLY A 91 -7.89 4.75 1.67
CA GLY A 91 -8.01 5.13 3.07
C GLY A 91 -7.84 3.92 4.01
N GLY A 92 -8.30 4.05 5.25
CA GLY A 92 -8.31 3.03 6.27
C GLY A 92 -6.97 2.88 7.00
N HIS A 93 -6.01 2.17 6.43
CA HIS A 93 -4.69 1.96 7.03
C HIS A 93 -4.00 3.28 7.35
N THR A 94 -3.93 4.18 6.38
CA THR A 94 -3.71 5.62 6.56
C THR A 94 -4.75 6.39 5.76
N PRO A 95 -4.99 7.70 6.04
CA PRO A 95 -6.00 8.46 5.30
C PRO A 95 -5.76 8.52 3.80
N GLY A 96 -4.54 8.45 3.35
CA GLY A 96 -4.16 8.47 1.94
C GLY A 96 -3.64 7.13 1.41
N HIS A 97 -3.82 6.02 2.14
CA HIS A 97 -3.44 4.69 1.66
C HIS A 97 -4.02 4.43 0.27
N CYS A 98 -3.23 3.80 -0.59
CA CYS A 98 -3.58 3.51 -1.97
C CYS A 98 -3.34 2.05 -2.32
N VAL A 99 -4.13 1.55 -3.25
CA VAL A 99 -3.81 0.35 -4.04
C VAL A 99 -3.32 0.77 -5.42
N VAL A 100 -2.43 -0.03 -6.02
CA VAL A 100 -1.93 0.23 -7.37
C VAL A 100 -2.32 -0.93 -8.27
N ARG A 101 -3.09 -0.63 -9.31
CA ARG A 101 -3.47 -1.60 -10.34
C ARG A 101 -2.55 -1.46 -11.54
N VAL A 102 -1.98 -2.58 -11.96
CA VAL A 102 -1.16 -2.68 -13.17
C VAL A 102 -1.88 -3.58 -14.17
N ALA A 103 -2.12 -3.08 -15.38
CA ALA A 103 -2.83 -3.82 -16.42
C ALA A 103 -2.04 -3.77 -17.74
N SER A 104 -1.90 -4.93 -18.39
CA SER A 104 -1.25 -5.07 -19.68
C SER A 104 -1.76 -6.33 -20.40
N ALA A 105 -1.96 -6.23 -21.72
CA ALA A 105 -2.30 -7.35 -22.58
C ALA A 105 -3.47 -8.23 -22.07
N GLY A 106 -4.53 -7.61 -21.52
CA GLY A 106 -5.70 -8.32 -20.99
C GLY A 106 -5.53 -8.95 -19.62
N HIS A 107 -4.37 -8.78 -18.98
CA HIS A 107 -4.10 -9.21 -17.60
C HIS A 107 -4.01 -8.04 -16.66
N ALA A 108 -4.35 -8.25 -15.39
CA ALA A 108 -4.22 -7.24 -14.36
C ALA A 108 -3.75 -7.82 -13.04
N LEU A 109 -3.07 -6.96 -12.29
CA LEU A 109 -2.52 -7.21 -10.97
C LEU A 109 -2.81 -6.00 -10.09
N THR A 110 -3.28 -6.24 -8.86
CA THR A 110 -3.45 -5.20 -7.86
C THR A 110 -2.44 -5.37 -6.74
N PHE A 111 -1.59 -4.37 -6.54
CA PHE A 111 -0.75 -4.24 -5.35
C PHE A 111 -1.56 -3.55 -4.26
N ALA A 112 -1.83 -4.28 -3.18
CA ALA A 112 -2.75 -3.84 -2.13
C ALA A 112 -2.06 -3.10 -0.97
N GLY A 113 -0.72 -3.03 -0.94
CA GLY A 113 0.00 -2.44 0.20
C GLY A 113 -0.42 -3.11 1.51
N ASP A 114 -0.83 -2.29 2.47
CA ASP A 114 -1.19 -2.71 3.82
C ASP A 114 -2.72 -2.86 4.04
N ALA A 115 -3.52 -2.82 2.95
CA ALA A 115 -4.96 -3.06 3.05
C ALA A 115 -5.30 -4.52 3.36
N VAL A 116 -4.39 -5.46 3.05
CA VAL A 116 -4.61 -6.91 3.18
C VAL A 116 -3.45 -7.54 3.95
N PHE A 117 -3.79 -8.41 4.90
CA PHE A 117 -2.85 -9.24 5.66
C PHE A 117 -3.40 -10.68 5.78
N ALA A 118 -2.53 -11.65 6.07
CA ALA A 118 -2.86 -13.06 5.92
C ALA A 118 -4.14 -13.49 6.68
N VAL A 119 -4.27 -13.14 7.97
CA VAL A 119 -5.45 -13.51 8.76
C VAL A 119 -6.73 -12.78 8.30
N GLY A 120 -6.60 -11.69 7.56
CA GLY A 120 -7.72 -10.92 7.02
C GLY A 120 -8.52 -11.64 5.91
N PHE A 121 -8.03 -12.78 5.40
CA PHE A 121 -8.83 -13.62 4.50
C PHE A 121 -9.90 -14.40 5.27
N ASP A 122 -9.53 -15.01 6.40
CA ASP A 122 -10.45 -15.77 7.24
C ASP A 122 -11.29 -14.86 8.13
N GLN A 123 -10.69 -13.75 8.57
CA GLN A 123 -11.31 -12.79 9.50
C GLN A 123 -11.25 -11.37 8.92
N PRO A 124 -12.00 -11.06 7.86
CA PRO A 124 -11.85 -9.79 7.14
C PRO A 124 -12.27 -8.56 7.95
N ASN A 125 -13.07 -8.76 9.00
CA ASN A 125 -13.51 -7.71 9.93
C ASN A 125 -12.50 -7.45 11.08
N TRP A 126 -11.46 -8.25 11.25
CA TRP A 126 -10.49 -8.02 12.29
C TRP A 126 -9.66 -6.77 12.03
N HIS A 127 -9.33 -6.08 13.12
CA HIS A 127 -8.54 -4.87 13.09
C HIS A 127 -7.06 -5.19 13.32
N ASN A 128 -6.19 -4.44 12.65
CA ASN A 128 -4.75 -4.47 12.86
C ASN A 128 -4.37 -3.25 13.72
N GLY A 129 -3.47 -3.42 14.68
CA GLY A 129 -3.03 -2.33 15.56
C GLY A 129 -2.32 -1.16 14.87
N PHE A 130 -1.97 -1.29 13.60
CA PHE A 130 -1.35 -0.23 12.80
C PHE A 130 -2.34 0.58 11.96
N GLU A 131 -3.63 0.26 11.99
CA GLU A 131 -4.64 0.93 11.18
C GLU A 131 -5.07 2.26 11.83
N HIS A 132 -5.01 3.34 11.06
CA HIS A 132 -5.46 4.67 11.50
C HIS A 132 -7.00 4.71 11.71
N ASP A 133 -7.76 4.15 10.78
CA ASP A 133 -9.21 3.93 10.91
C ASP A 133 -9.51 2.44 10.74
N PRO A 134 -9.57 1.67 11.84
CA PRO A 134 -9.75 0.22 11.79
C PRO A 134 -11.05 -0.22 11.12
N GLU A 135 -12.16 0.52 11.33
CA GLU A 135 -13.46 0.21 10.73
C GLU A 135 -13.45 0.48 9.22
N GLU A 136 -12.81 1.57 8.78
CA GLU A 136 -12.63 1.83 7.35
C GLU A 136 -11.69 0.81 6.73
N SER A 137 -10.59 0.44 7.39
CA SER A 137 -9.66 -0.60 6.94
C SER A 137 -10.37 -1.93 6.70
N ALA A 138 -11.24 -2.35 7.61
CA ALA A 138 -12.03 -3.57 7.45
C ALA A 138 -12.98 -3.48 6.24
N ARG A 139 -13.70 -2.34 6.08
CA ARG A 139 -14.56 -2.11 4.91
C ARG A 139 -13.79 -2.15 3.59
N VAL A 140 -12.64 -1.46 3.55
CA VAL A 140 -11.73 -1.43 2.38
C VAL A 140 -11.25 -2.84 2.04
N ARG A 141 -10.79 -3.60 3.03
CA ARG A 141 -10.32 -4.97 2.87
C ARG A 141 -11.40 -5.87 2.28
N ILE A 142 -12.59 -5.86 2.85
CA ILE A 142 -13.73 -6.66 2.37
C ILE A 142 -14.10 -6.28 0.93
N ALA A 143 -14.20 -4.99 0.63
CA ALA A 143 -14.54 -4.53 -0.71
C ALA A 143 -13.49 -4.93 -1.72
N LEU A 144 -12.20 -4.76 -1.40
CA LEU A 144 -11.08 -5.14 -2.28
C LEU A 144 -11.02 -6.65 -2.51
N LEU A 145 -11.16 -7.46 -1.47
CA LEU A 145 -11.15 -8.91 -1.60
C LEU A 145 -12.34 -9.43 -2.41
N LYS A 146 -13.54 -8.83 -2.26
CA LYS A 146 -14.71 -9.14 -3.10
C LYS A 146 -14.48 -8.76 -4.57
N GLU A 147 -13.92 -7.58 -4.83
CA GLU A 147 -13.56 -7.12 -6.17
C GLU A 147 -12.60 -8.11 -6.84
N LEU A 148 -11.53 -8.51 -6.15
CA LEU A 148 -10.51 -9.42 -6.66
C LEU A 148 -11.04 -10.86 -6.85
N ALA A 149 -11.88 -11.34 -5.95
CA ALA A 149 -12.54 -12.64 -6.10
C ALA A 149 -13.50 -12.65 -7.31
N GLY A 150 -14.20 -11.54 -7.56
CA GLY A 150 -15.13 -11.40 -8.68
C GLY A 150 -14.44 -11.24 -10.04
N THR A 151 -13.31 -10.52 -10.09
CA THR A 151 -12.57 -10.27 -11.34
C THR A 151 -11.56 -11.38 -11.66
N GLY A 152 -11.10 -12.11 -10.66
CA GLY A 152 -10.01 -13.08 -10.79
C GLY A 152 -8.65 -12.41 -11.05
N GLU A 153 -8.51 -11.09 -10.86
CA GLU A 153 -7.24 -10.39 -10.97
C GLU A 153 -6.26 -10.89 -9.89
N MET A 154 -4.96 -10.81 -10.19
CA MET A 154 -3.94 -11.17 -9.22
C MET A 154 -3.82 -10.10 -8.14
N LEU A 155 -3.53 -10.56 -6.93
CA LEU A 155 -3.22 -9.73 -5.77
C LEU A 155 -1.75 -9.87 -5.42
N VAL A 156 -1.10 -8.75 -5.12
CA VAL A 156 0.17 -8.68 -4.38
C VAL A 156 -0.07 -7.85 -3.13
N ALA A 157 0.36 -8.31 -1.97
CA ALA A 157 0.27 -7.54 -0.74
C ALA A 157 1.51 -7.73 0.14
N THR A 158 1.86 -6.69 0.88
CA THR A 158 3.10 -6.60 1.67
C THR A 158 3.21 -7.68 2.74
N HIS A 159 2.09 -8.03 3.39
CA HIS A 159 2.03 -8.92 4.55
C HIS A 159 1.50 -10.31 4.23
N LEU A 160 1.69 -10.78 3.01
CA LEU A 160 1.40 -12.17 2.63
C LEU A 160 2.66 -13.03 2.61
N PRO A 161 2.54 -14.33 2.88
CA PRO A 161 3.67 -15.27 2.74
C PRO A 161 4.22 -15.25 1.31
N PHE A 162 5.55 -15.46 1.19
CA PHE A 162 6.18 -15.60 -0.13
C PHE A 162 5.45 -16.67 -0.98
N PRO A 163 5.21 -16.42 -2.27
CA PRO A 163 5.72 -15.33 -3.11
C PRO A 163 4.90 -14.02 -3.02
N SER A 164 3.95 -13.90 -2.10
CA SER A 164 3.09 -12.72 -1.88
C SER A 164 2.24 -12.35 -3.09
N VAL A 165 2.16 -13.20 -4.08
CA VAL A 165 1.38 -13.06 -5.32
C VAL A 165 0.42 -14.24 -5.45
N GLY A 166 -0.82 -13.96 -5.78
CA GLY A 166 -1.83 -15.00 -5.95
C GLY A 166 -3.19 -14.44 -6.35
N ARG A 167 -4.21 -15.26 -6.16
CA ARG A 167 -5.62 -14.89 -6.42
C ARG A 167 -6.43 -14.99 -5.15
N VAL A 168 -7.57 -14.36 -5.16
CA VAL A 168 -8.57 -14.45 -4.09
C VAL A 168 -9.73 -15.31 -4.59
N SER A 169 -10.17 -16.26 -3.79
CA SER A 169 -11.46 -16.92 -3.98
C SER A 169 -12.41 -16.58 -2.83
N LEU A 170 -13.70 -16.59 -3.11
CA LEU A 170 -14.75 -16.44 -2.10
C LEU A 170 -15.21 -17.82 -1.66
N GLU A 171 -15.22 -18.07 -0.35
CA GLU A 171 -15.72 -19.31 0.27
C GLU A 171 -16.80 -18.96 1.31
N GLY A 172 -18.08 -19.02 0.92
CA GLY A 172 -19.16 -18.55 1.77
C GLY A 172 -19.04 -17.04 2.04
N GLU A 173 -18.85 -16.65 3.30
CA GLU A 173 -18.67 -15.25 3.72
C GLU A 173 -17.20 -14.87 3.95
N THR A 174 -16.26 -15.81 3.79
CA THR A 174 -14.83 -15.63 3.97
C THR A 174 -14.10 -15.67 2.64
N PHE A 175 -12.82 -15.35 2.68
CA PHE A 175 -11.95 -15.35 1.49
C PHE A 175 -10.84 -16.38 1.67
N ARG A 176 -10.30 -16.85 0.55
CA ARG A 176 -9.16 -17.74 0.54
C ARG A 176 -8.05 -17.16 -0.32
N TRP A 177 -6.85 -17.17 0.21
CA TRP A 177 -5.65 -16.87 -0.53
C TRP A 177 -5.19 -18.08 -1.33
N VAL A 178 -5.04 -17.93 -2.66
CA VAL A 178 -4.55 -18.95 -3.57
C VAL A 178 -3.23 -18.46 -4.17
N PRO A 179 -2.07 -18.82 -3.59
CA PRO A 179 -0.78 -18.36 -4.09
C PRO A 179 -0.50 -18.90 -5.49
N VAL A 180 0.24 -18.13 -6.29
CA VAL A 180 0.77 -18.59 -7.56
C VAL A 180 1.98 -19.49 -7.30
N PHE A 181 1.98 -20.67 -7.91
CA PHE A 181 3.17 -21.53 -7.92
C PHE A 181 3.99 -21.20 -9.16
N TRP A 182 5.30 -21.04 -8.97
CA TRP A 182 6.25 -20.89 -10.06
C TRP A 182 6.73 -22.29 -10.46
N ASP A 183 6.45 -22.70 -11.70
CA ASP A 183 7.16 -23.83 -12.32
C ASP A 183 8.46 -23.26 -12.89
N PHE A 184 9.61 -23.77 -12.39
CA PHE A 184 10.95 -23.45 -12.87
C PHE A 184 11.41 -24.48 -13.90
#